data_b664a6554add4675edfe9b271c3c8b95
#
_entry.id   b664a6554add4675edfe9b271c3c8b95
#
_cell.length_a   1.000
_cell.length_b   1.000
_cell.length_c   1.000
_cell.angle_alpha   90.00
_cell.angle_beta   90.00
_cell.angle_gamma   90.00
#
_symmetry.space_group_name_H-M   'P 1'
#
loop_
_entity.id
_entity.type
_entity.pdbx_description
1 polymer ?
#
loop_
_entity_poly.entity_id
_entity_poly.type
_entity_poly.pdbx_seq_one_letter_code
_entity_poly.pdbx_strand_id
1 'polypeptide(L)'
;MAGNQNQTGEQSVNETERYLELTPKSRAIWEEAKNYLPGGDSRNSIFWEPYPFFVESSSGCHVIDADGVDRVDFINTMTTMILGHAPKVVMQAVEEQLAKGVAYNAPNEHQVRLAKILCQRIPSFDLLRFTNSGTEATLNTLRAARAFTGKSRFAKAEGGYHGTHDSVTVSLRVNPDQAGDADRPNALPSSAGLPDGVVE
;
A
#
# COMPACT_ATOMS: atom_id res chain seq x y z
N MET A 1 27.46 -12.24 54.70
CA MET A 1 27.37 -12.62 53.27
C MET A 1 26.62 -11.51 52.58
N ALA A 2 27.35 -10.68 51.83
CA ALA A 2 26.79 -9.52 51.16
C ALA A 2 26.22 -9.96 49.83
N GLY A 3 24.91 -9.75 49.62
CA GLY A 3 24.24 -9.99 48.36
C GLY A 3 24.59 -8.91 47.34
N ASN A 4 25.11 -9.32 46.24
CA ASN A 4 25.50 -8.48 45.12
C ASN A 4 24.25 -8.06 44.35
N GLN A 5 23.82 -6.83 44.51
CA GLN A 5 22.78 -6.19 43.70
C GLN A 5 23.46 -5.51 42.51
N ASN A 6 23.69 -6.25 41.42
CA ASN A 6 23.95 -5.67 40.10
C ASN A 6 22.58 -5.24 39.51
N GLN A 7 22.18 -4.03 39.82
CA GLN A 7 21.18 -3.30 39.03
C GLN A 7 21.92 -2.65 37.85
N THR A 8 22.00 -3.34 36.72
CA THR A 8 22.21 -2.69 35.44
C THR A 8 20.92 -1.98 35.08
N GLY A 9 20.87 -0.71 35.41
CA GLY A 9 19.82 0.20 34.96
C GLY A 9 19.99 0.47 33.48
N GLU A 10 19.58 -0.44 32.64
CA GLU A 10 19.23 -0.12 31.26
C GLU A 10 18.04 0.82 31.30
N GLN A 11 18.32 2.12 31.10
CA GLN A 11 17.26 3.08 30.80
C GLN A 11 16.58 2.57 29.54
N SER A 12 15.32 2.17 29.63
CA SER A 12 14.52 1.83 28.45
C SER A 12 14.48 3.08 27.57
N VAL A 13 15.19 3.03 26.45
CA VAL A 13 15.19 4.12 25.48
C VAL A 13 13.76 4.24 24.98
N ASN A 14 13.16 5.43 25.14
CA ASN A 14 11.85 5.70 24.56
C ASN A 14 12.03 5.80 23.02
N GLU A 15 11.59 4.79 22.31
CA GLU A 15 11.76 4.71 20.84
C GLU A 15 11.10 5.89 20.12
N THR A 16 10.03 6.46 20.68
CA THR A 16 9.42 7.67 20.14
C THR A 16 10.34 8.88 20.28
N GLU A 17 10.98 9.08 21.44
CA GLU A 17 11.94 10.18 21.65
C GLU A 17 13.12 10.05 20.69
N ARG A 18 13.67 8.83 20.57
CA ARG A 18 14.73 8.53 19.62
C ARG A 18 14.34 8.82 18.19
N TYR A 19 13.11 8.45 17.79
CA TYR A 19 12.59 8.75 16.47
C TYR A 19 12.53 10.26 16.20
N LEU A 20 12.02 11.04 17.16
CA LEU A 20 11.93 12.50 17.08
C LEU A 20 13.31 13.17 16.95
N GLU A 21 14.31 12.66 17.66
CA GLU A 21 15.70 13.15 17.58
C GLU A 21 16.34 12.84 16.22
N LEU A 22 16.05 11.67 15.66
CA LEU A 22 16.67 11.22 14.42
C LEU A 22 16.02 11.77 13.14
N THR A 23 14.80 12.36 13.24
CA THR A 23 14.01 12.73 12.06
C THR A 23 13.52 14.18 12.03
N PRO A 24 14.37 15.19 12.39
CA PRO A 24 13.96 16.59 12.43
C PRO A 24 13.59 17.17 11.05
N LYS A 25 14.26 16.76 9.96
CA LYS A 25 13.92 17.20 8.60
C LYS A 25 12.60 16.58 8.14
N SER A 26 12.41 15.29 8.36
CA SER A 26 11.14 14.61 8.06
C SER A 26 9.98 15.26 8.79
N ARG A 27 10.16 15.66 10.05
CA ARG A 27 9.18 16.43 10.81
C ARG A 27 8.86 17.77 10.14
N ALA A 28 9.89 18.53 9.73
CA ALA A 28 9.70 19.82 9.08
C ALA A 28 8.95 19.70 7.75
N ILE A 29 9.28 18.67 6.93
CA ILE A 29 8.59 18.37 5.67
C ILE A 29 7.12 18.01 5.96
N TRP A 30 6.85 17.19 6.97
CA TRP A 30 5.49 16.82 7.33
C TRP A 30 4.66 18.01 7.82
N GLU A 31 5.25 18.90 8.65
CA GLU A 31 4.58 20.13 9.09
C GLU A 31 4.21 21.03 7.90
N GLU A 32 5.09 21.17 6.92
CA GLU A 32 4.81 21.89 5.70
C GLU A 32 3.73 21.19 4.86
N ALA A 33 3.84 19.87 4.70
CA ALA A 33 2.92 19.07 3.90
C ALA A 33 1.47 19.18 4.35
N LYS A 34 1.21 19.36 5.65
CA LYS A 34 -0.15 19.57 6.18
C LYS A 34 -0.87 20.79 5.62
N ASN A 35 -0.14 21.76 5.06
CA ASN A 35 -0.75 22.92 4.39
C ASN A 35 -1.33 22.57 3.02
N TYR A 36 -0.93 21.46 2.43
CA TYR A 36 -1.26 21.09 1.05
C TYR A 36 -1.88 19.70 0.92
N LEU A 37 -1.61 18.80 1.86
CA LEU A 37 -2.07 17.43 1.88
C LEU A 37 -2.88 17.15 3.15
N PRO A 38 -4.07 16.55 3.07
CA PRO A 38 -4.84 16.16 4.23
C PRO A 38 -4.04 15.25 5.16
N GLY A 39 -3.75 15.72 6.40
CA GLY A 39 -2.91 14.99 7.36
C GLY A 39 -1.41 14.96 7.01
N GLY A 40 -0.97 15.70 5.97
CA GLY A 40 0.44 15.75 5.54
C GLY A 40 0.87 14.60 4.65
N ASP A 41 -0.07 13.79 4.15
CA ASP A 41 0.20 12.63 3.30
C ASP A 41 -0.92 12.40 2.28
N SER A 42 -0.58 11.73 1.16
CA SER A 42 -1.52 11.30 0.12
C SER A 42 -2.06 9.89 0.36
N ARG A 43 -1.53 9.14 1.34
CA ARG A 43 -1.85 7.74 1.59
C ARG A 43 -2.02 7.44 3.06
N ASN A 44 -3.24 7.22 3.52
CA ASN A 44 -3.50 6.80 4.91
C ASN A 44 -2.76 5.52 5.32
N SER A 45 -2.37 4.68 4.36
CA SER A 45 -1.70 3.39 4.62
C SER A 45 -0.21 3.52 4.97
N ILE A 46 0.40 4.68 4.74
CA ILE A 46 1.80 4.94 5.06
C ILE A 46 1.98 5.96 6.18
N PHE A 47 0.88 6.40 6.79
CA PHE A 47 0.93 7.23 7.98
C PHE A 47 1.12 6.38 9.24
N TRP A 48 2.00 6.80 10.12
CA TRP A 48 2.18 6.30 11.48
C TRP A 48 2.53 7.46 12.43
N GLU A 49 2.21 7.28 13.69
CA GLU A 49 2.52 8.25 14.74
C GLU A 49 4.02 8.25 15.10
N PRO A 50 4.60 9.40 15.41
CA PRO A 50 4.00 10.74 15.48
C PRO A 50 3.89 11.42 14.09
N TYR A 51 4.66 11.01 13.12
CA TYR A 51 4.64 11.40 11.70
C TYR A 51 5.52 10.42 10.90
N PRO A 52 5.28 10.21 9.60
CA PRO A 52 6.14 9.38 8.76
C PRO A 52 7.49 10.07 8.48
N PHE A 53 8.57 9.29 8.38
CA PHE A 53 9.80 9.79 7.77
C PHE A 53 9.62 9.93 6.24
N PHE A 54 10.37 10.87 5.64
CA PHE A 54 10.34 11.08 4.19
C PHE A 54 11.56 10.41 3.57
N VAL A 55 11.34 9.60 2.54
CA VAL A 55 12.40 8.84 1.87
C VAL A 55 13.09 9.74 0.83
N GLU A 56 14.42 9.75 0.84
CA GLU A 56 15.24 10.43 -0.17
C GLU A 56 15.74 9.45 -1.24
N SER A 57 16.19 8.27 -0.83
CA SER A 57 16.70 7.26 -1.75
C SER A 57 16.51 5.84 -1.22
N SER A 58 16.68 4.85 -2.09
CA SER A 58 16.56 3.45 -1.70
C SER A 58 17.39 2.53 -2.60
N SER A 59 17.89 1.41 -2.04
CA SER A 59 18.62 0.38 -2.79
C SER A 59 18.58 -0.95 -2.06
N GLY A 60 18.33 -2.05 -2.78
CA GLY A 60 18.21 -3.37 -2.18
C GLY A 60 17.10 -3.44 -1.16
N CYS A 61 17.41 -3.75 0.09
CA CYS A 61 16.46 -3.75 1.21
C CYS A 61 16.54 -2.48 2.09
N HIS A 62 17.26 -1.46 1.67
CA HIS A 62 17.50 -0.25 2.44
C HIS A 62 16.78 0.96 1.86
N VAL A 63 16.32 1.85 2.74
CA VAL A 63 15.80 3.18 2.43
C VAL A 63 16.56 4.20 3.26
N ILE A 64 16.97 5.29 2.62
CA ILE A 64 17.61 6.43 3.28
C ILE A 64 16.56 7.53 3.39
N ASP A 65 16.30 8.00 4.60
CA ASP A 65 15.35 9.09 4.80
C ASP A 65 15.99 10.48 4.59
N ALA A 66 15.17 11.52 4.59
CA ALA A 66 15.59 12.90 4.40
C ALA A 66 16.58 13.40 5.47
N ASP A 67 16.65 12.71 6.61
CA ASP A 67 17.58 12.98 7.71
C ASP A 67 18.90 12.22 7.54
N GLY A 68 19.01 11.35 6.52
CA GLY A 68 20.18 10.52 6.23
C GLY A 68 20.23 9.22 7.05
N VAL A 69 19.15 8.86 7.72
CA VAL A 69 19.09 7.61 8.47
C VAL A 69 18.84 6.43 7.53
N ASP A 70 19.72 5.44 7.60
CA ASP A 70 19.58 4.18 6.86
C ASP A 70 18.65 3.22 7.63
N ARG A 71 17.60 2.76 6.95
CA ARG A 71 16.59 1.85 7.49
C ARG A 71 16.44 0.60 6.63
N VAL A 72 16.27 -0.53 7.26
CA VAL A 72 15.86 -1.76 6.56
C VAL A 72 14.36 -1.73 6.32
N ASP A 73 13.96 -1.85 5.05
CA ASP A 73 12.56 -1.83 4.64
C ASP A 73 11.94 -3.23 4.75
N PHE A 74 11.23 -3.48 5.85
CA PHE A 74 10.42 -4.69 6.05
C PHE A 74 9.01 -4.60 5.45
N ILE A 75 8.56 -3.43 5.01
CA ILE A 75 7.26 -3.23 4.36
C ILE A 75 7.32 -3.61 2.89
N ASN A 76 8.48 -3.38 2.25
CA ASN A 76 8.76 -3.74 0.86
C ASN A 76 7.67 -3.23 -0.10
N THR A 77 7.25 -1.99 0.09
CA THR A 77 6.16 -1.33 -0.68
C THR A 77 4.90 -2.22 -0.73
N MET A 78 4.44 -2.69 0.42
CA MET A 78 3.33 -3.66 0.55
C MET A 78 3.57 -4.94 -0.26
N THR A 79 4.78 -5.50 -0.15
CA THR A 79 5.24 -6.76 -0.77
C THR A 79 5.43 -6.73 -2.29
N THR A 80 5.44 -5.56 -2.92
CA THR A 80 5.55 -5.45 -4.38
C THR A 80 6.99 -5.43 -4.90
N MET A 81 7.97 -5.04 -4.08
CA MET A 81 9.37 -4.88 -4.46
C MET A 81 10.17 -6.19 -4.34
N ILE A 82 9.73 -7.25 -5.01
CA ILE A 82 10.34 -8.60 -4.90
C ILE A 82 11.82 -8.67 -5.32
N LEU A 83 12.31 -7.70 -6.09
CA LEU A 83 13.72 -7.58 -6.48
C LEU A 83 14.50 -6.58 -5.60
N GLY A 84 13.85 -6.04 -4.56
CA GLY A 84 14.36 -4.93 -3.79
C GLY A 84 14.24 -3.59 -4.50
N HIS A 85 14.71 -2.54 -3.84
CA HIS A 85 14.69 -1.18 -4.37
C HIS A 85 15.77 -0.98 -5.44
N ALA A 86 15.43 -0.21 -6.47
CA ALA A 86 16.32 0.21 -7.55
C ALA A 86 17.19 -0.91 -8.17
N PRO A 87 16.62 -2.09 -8.56
CA PRO A 87 17.41 -3.16 -9.15
C PRO A 87 17.97 -2.69 -10.49
N LYS A 88 19.30 -2.83 -10.70
CA LYS A 88 20.04 -2.27 -11.84
C LYS A 88 19.41 -2.61 -13.20
N VAL A 89 18.99 -3.87 -13.38
CA VAL A 89 18.40 -4.32 -14.65
C VAL A 89 17.07 -3.60 -14.97
N VAL A 90 16.28 -3.28 -13.96
CA VAL A 90 15.02 -2.54 -14.12
C VAL A 90 15.32 -1.07 -14.36
N MET A 91 16.23 -0.48 -13.57
CA MET A 91 16.59 0.93 -13.71
C MET A 91 17.14 1.24 -15.09
N GLN A 92 18.05 0.41 -15.61
CA GLN A 92 18.58 0.56 -16.96
C GLN A 92 17.48 0.51 -18.03
N ALA A 93 16.58 -0.47 -17.96
CA ALA A 93 15.46 -0.58 -18.91
C ALA A 93 14.51 0.63 -18.85
N VAL A 94 14.28 1.17 -17.65
CA VAL A 94 13.48 2.39 -17.45
C VAL A 94 14.17 3.61 -18.05
N GLU A 95 15.46 3.80 -17.80
CA GLU A 95 16.26 4.91 -18.35
C GLU A 95 16.26 4.89 -19.89
N GLU A 96 16.46 3.72 -20.51
CA GLU A 96 16.40 3.54 -21.96
C GLU A 96 15.01 3.87 -22.52
N GLN A 97 13.94 3.57 -21.82
CA GLN A 97 12.58 3.88 -22.23
C GLN A 97 12.22 5.35 -22.00
N LEU A 98 12.69 5.96 -20.91
CA LEU A 98 12.48 7.40 -20.63
C LEU A 98 13.00 8.28 -21.77
N ALA A 99 14.14 7.94 -22.35
CA ALA A 99 14.70 8.63 -23.51
C ALA A 99 13.81 8.59 -24.76
N LYS A 100 12.86 7.64 -24.84
CA LYS A 100 11.90 7.45 -25.95
C LYS A 100 10.50 7.98 -25.62
N GLY A 101 10.28 8.38 -24.37
CA GLY A 101 8.97 8.76 -23.84
C GLY A 101 8.24 7.61 -23.12
N VAL A 102 7.28 7.95 -22.27
CA VAL A 102 6.58 7.02 -21.40
C VAL A 102 5.06 7.12 -21.44
N ALA A 103 4.51 8.15 -22.07
CA ALA A 103 3.07 8.39 -22.18
C ALA A 103 2.68 8.52 -23.65
N TYR A 104 1.80 7.64 -24.12
CA TYR A 104 1.37 7.60 -25.50
C TYR A 104 -0.16 7.50 -25.59
N ASN A 105 -0.75 8.15 -26.56
CA ASN A 105 -2.16 7.95 -26.93
C ASN A 105 -2.33 6.79 -27.92
N ALA A 106 -1.51 5.76 -27.81
CA ALA A 106 -1.51 4.56 -28.65
C ALA A 106 -0.89 3.38 -27.88
N PRO A 107 -1.25 2.14 -28.21
CA PRO A 107 -0.59 0.97 -27.63
C PRO A 107 0.89 0.90 -28.02
N ASN A 108 1.70 0.27 -27.18
CA ASN A 108 3.11 0.00 -27.44
C ASN A 108 3.43 -1.50 -27.29
N GLU A 109 4.60 -1.90 -27.79
CA GLU A 109 5.03 -3.30 -27.80
C GLU A 109 5.19 -3.87 -26.38
N HIS A 110 5.61 -3.07 -25.39
CA HIS A 110 5.88 -3.57 -24.04
C HIS A 110 4.63 -4.17 -23.37
N GLN A 111 3.45 -3.57 -23.57
CA GLN A 111 2.22 -4.14 -23.02
C GLN A 111 1.89 -5.50 -23.66
N VAL A 112 2.14 -5.68 -24.96
CA VAL A 112 1.88 -6.95 -25.65
C VAL A 112 2.85 -8.03 -25.16
N ARG A 113 4.14 -7.69 -25.02
CA ARG A 113 5.16 -8.60 -24.48
C ARG A 113 4.84 -9.03 -23.05
N LEU A 114 4.44 -8.09 -22.19
CA LEU A 114 4.06 -8.40 -20.81
C LEU A 114 2.81 -9.29 -20.78
N ALA A 115 1.78 -8.97 -21.55
CA ALA A 115 0.57 -9.78 -21.65
C ALA A 115 0.90 -11.23 -22.07
N LYS A 116 1.74 -11.41 -23.09
CA LYS A 116 2.20 -12.72 -23.55
C LYS A 116 2.90 -13.51 -22.44
N ILE A 117 3.82 -12.88 -21.69
CA ILE A 117 4.53 -13.53 -20.59
C ILE A 117 3.56 -13.97 -19.50
N LEU A 118 2.61 -13.12 -19.12
CA LEU A 118 1.63 -13.43 -18.07
C LEU A 118 0.69 -14.57 -18.49
N CYS A 119 0.14 -14.56 -19.70
CA CYS A 119 -0.69 -15.64 -20.21
C CYS A 119 0.09 -16.97 -20.35
N GLN A 120 1.37 -16.93 -20.69
CA GLN A 120 2.20 -18.13 -20.73
C GLN A 120 2.53 -18.71 -19.34
N ARG A 121 2.65 -17.86 -18.31
CA ARG A 121 3.02 -18.27 -16.96
C ARG A 121 1.83 -18.62 -16.07
N ILE A 122 0.66 -18.08 -16.37
CA ILE A 122 -0.55 -18.27 -15.58
C ILE A 122 -1.60 -18.97 -16.46
N PRO A 123 -1.73 -20.31 -16.35
CA PRO A 123 -2.56 -21.11 -17.27
C PRO A 123 -4.05 -20.72 -17.32
N SER A 124 -4.55 -20.05 -16.30
CA SER A 124 -5.93 -19.56 -16.24
C SER A 124 -6.15 -18.23 -16.95
N PHE A 125 -5.10 -17.63 -17.53
CA PHE A 125 -5.19 -16.35 -18.24
C PHE A 125 -5.23 -16.58 -19.74
N ASP A 126 -6.41 -16.53 -20.34
CA ASP A 126 -6.56 -16.50 -21.80
C ASP A 126 -6.28 -15.10 -22.35
N LEU A 127 -6.88 -14.09 -21.73
CA LEU A 127 -6.74 -12.67 -22.05
C LEU A 127 -6.63 -11.85 -20.78
N LEU A 128 -5.99 -10.70 -20.87
CA LEU A 128 -5.91 -9.77 -19.75
C LEU A 128 -5.99 -8.31 -20.18
N ARG A 129 -6.32 -7.45 -19.24
CA ARG A 129 -6.34 -6.01 -19.42
C ARG A 129 -5.54 -5.35 -18.30
N PHE A 130 -4.66 -4.44 -18.65
CA PHE A 130 -3.94 -3.62 -17.69
C PHE A 130 -4.79 -2.44 -17.24
N THR A 131 -4.59 -2.03 -15.98
CA THR A 131 -5.21 -0.86 -15.35
C THR A 131 -4.13 -0.09 -14.57
N ASN A 132 -4.40 1.15 -14.17
CA ASN A 132 -3.42 1.97 -13.47
C ASN A 132 -3.33 1.66 -11.96
N SER A 133 -4.31 0.95 -11.41
CA SER A 133 -4.34 0.62 -9.99
C SER A 133 -5.09 -0.67 -9.71
N GLY A 134 -4.86 -1.27 -8.53
CA GLY A 134 -5.64 -2.40 -8.04
C GLY A 134 -7.11 -2.05 -7.85
N THR A 135 -7.44 -0.81 -7.47
CA THR A 135 -8.82 -0.31 -7.36
C THR A 135 -9.53 -0.36 -8.71
N GLU A 136 -8.89 0.10 -9.77
CA GLU A 136 -9.46 0.01 -11.13
C GLU A 136 -9.61 -1.45 -11.58
N ALA A 137 -8.63 -2.30 -11.28
CA ALA A 137 -8.68 -3.72 -11.63
C ALA A 137 -9.88 -4.41 -10.97
N THR A 138 -10.06 -4.25 -9.68
CA THR A 138 -11.17 -4.87 -8.93
C THR A 138 -12.52 -4.30 -9.35
N LEU A 139 -12.63 -2.99 -9.56
CA LEU A 139 -13.83 -2.34 -10.07
C LEU A 139 -14.25 -2.91 -11.44
N ASN A 140 -13.30 -3.02 -12.37
CA ASN A 140 -13.58 -3.57 -13.70
C ASN A 140 -13.88 -5.06 -13.67
N THR A 141 -13.21 -5.83 -12.79
CA THR A 141 -13.48 -7.26 -12.60
C THR A 141 -14.89 -7.51 -12.07
N LEU A 142 -15.33 -6.77 -11.04
CA LEU A 142 -16.70 -6.88 -10.53
C LEU A 142 -17.74 -6.49 -11.58
N ARG A 143 -17.46 -5.44 -12.35
CA ARG A 143 -18.35 -5.02 -13.45
C ARG A 143 -18.49 -6.09 -14.52
N ALA A 144 -17.37 -6.69 -14.93
CA ALA A 144 -17.35 -7.79 -15.91
C ALA A 144 -18.07 -9.04 -15.36
N ALA A 145 -17.81 -9.42 -14.10
CA ALA A 145 -18.45 -10.55 -13.47
C ALA A 145 -19.98 -10.37 -13.36
N ARG A 146 -20.45 -9.19 -12.97
CA ARG A 146 -21.88 -8.86 -12.93
C ARG A 146 -22.52 -8.92 -14.33
N ALA A 147 -21.86 -8.38 -15.33
CA ALA A 147 -22.36 -8.41 -16.72
C ALA A 147 -22.45 -9.84 -17.26
N PHE A 148 -21.46 -10.68 -16.96
CA PHE A 148 -21.41 -12.07 -17.39
C PHE A 148 -22.44 -12.96 -16.69
N THR A 149 -22.61 -12.77 -15.36
CA THR A 149 -23.47 -13.66 -14.54
C THR A 149 -24.90 -13.17 -14.40
N GLY A 150 -25.18 -11.91 -14.70
CA GLY A 150 -26.45 -11.23 -14.38
C GLY A 150 -26.71 -11.02 -12.88
N LYS A 151 -25.73 -11.34 -12.01
CA LYS A 151 -25.86 -11.22 -10.55
C LYS A 151 -25.28 -9.92 -10.06
N SER A 152 -25.95 -9.26 -9.10
CA SER A 152 -25.52 -7.99 -8.51
C SER A 152 -24.62 -8.17 -7.28
N ARG A 153 -24.88 -9.23 -6.49
CA ARG A 153 -24.17 -9.49 -5.23
C ARG A 153 -22.87 -10.25 -5.45
N PHE A 154 -21.89 -10.00 -4.59
CA PHE A 154 -20.65 -10.74 -4.50
C PHE A 154 -20.26 -10.89 -3.02
N ALA A 155 -19.39 -11.83 -2.71
CA ALA A 155 -18.82 -12.03 -1.39
C ALA A 155 -17.36 -11.57 -1.38
N LYS A 156 -16.92 -11.03 -0.26
CA LYS A 156 -15.49 -10.74 0.02
C LYS A 156 -15.13 -11.24 1.42
N ALA A 157 -13.84 -11.49 1.65
CA ALA A 157 -13.36 -11.81 2.98
C ALA A 157 -13.50 -10.60 3.93
N GLU A 158 -13.90 -10.86 5.18
CA GLU A 158 -13.89 -9.88 6.26
C GLU A 158 -12.47 -9.32 6.44
N GLY A 159 -12.34 -8.00 6.62
CA GLY A 159 -11.04 -7.34 6.69
C GLY A 159 -10.27 -7.26 5.36
N GLY A 160 -10.74 -7.92 4.30
CA GLY A 160 -10.06 -7.96 3.01
C GLY A 160 -10.06 -6.60 2.30
N TYR A 161 -8.87 -6.09 1.96
CA TYR A 161 -8.71 -4.86 1.16
C TYR A 161 -8.67 -5.20 -0.34
N HIS A 162 -9.55 -4.58 -1.10
CA HIS A 162 -9.66 -4.78 -2.55
C HIS A 162 -9.72 -3.47 -3.35
N GLY A 163 -9.16 -2.40 -2.81
CA GLY A 163 -9.21 -1.05 -3.40
C GLY A 163 -10.16 -0.13 -2.64
N THR A 164 -10.39 1.05 -3.20
CA THR A 164 -11.10 2.16 -2.53
C THR A 164 -12.42 2.54 -3.19
N HIS A 165 -12.93 1.73 -4.14
CA HIS A 165 -14.26 1.98 -4.70
C HIS A 165 -15.36 1.47 -3.74
N ASP A 166 -16.54 2.08 -3.79
CA ASP A 166 -17.62 1.88 -2.83
C ASP A 166 -17.96 0.41 -2.59
N SER A 167 -18.13 -0.38 -3.65
CA SER A 167 -18.52 -1.78 -3.51
C SER A 167 -17.60 -2.65 -2.65
N VAL A 168 -16.35 -2.26 -2.42
CA VAL A 168 -15.37 -3.05 -1.64
C VAL A 168 -14.89 -2.36 -0.37
N THR A 169 -15.28 -1.09 -0.15
CA THR A 169 -14.93 -0.30 1.03
C THR A 169 -15.86 -0.60 2.21
N VAL A 170 -16.13 -1.88 2.41
CA VAL A 170 -17.01 -2.42 3.46
C VAL A 170 -16.19 -3.38 4.31
N SER A 171 -16.33 -3.31 5.63
CA SER A 171 -15.68 -4.19 6.61
C SER A 171 -14.17 -4.34 6.40
N LEU A 172 -13.43 -3.21 6.22
CA LEU A 172 -11.97 -3.24 6.03
C LEU A 172 -11.20 -3.29 7.36
N ARG A 173 -11.68 -2.53 8.35
CA ARG A 173 -11.13 -2.50 9.72
C ARG A 173 -12.31 -2.59 10.67
N VAL A 174 -12.70 -3.81 10.97
CA VAL A 174 -13.88 -4.07 11.78
C VAL A 174 -13.50 -4.00 13.25
N ASN A 175 -14.24 -3.17 14.01
CA ASN A 175 -14.22 -3.28 15.46
C ASN A 175 -14.91 -4.59 15.85
N PRO A 176 -14.26 -5.50 16.61
CA PRO A 176 -14.86 -6.76 17.03
C PRO A 176 -16.22 -6.61 17.71
N ASP A 177 -16.43 -5.54 18.48
CA ASP A 177 -17.70 -5.25 19.16
C ASP A 177 -18.85 -4.93 18.20
N GLN A 178 -18.55 -4.58 16.96
CA GLN A 178 -19.52 -4.24 15.91
C GLN A 178 -19.63 -5.33 14.83
N ALA A 179 -18.74 -6.32 14.87
CA ALA A 179 -18.63 -7.35 13.82
C ALA A 179 -19.91 -8.21 13.69
N GLY A 180 -20.70 -8.33 14.76
CA GLY A 180 -21.86 -9.22 14.77
C GLY A 180 -21.49 -10.68 14.99
N ASP A 181 -22.38 -11.58 14.59
CA ASP A 181 -22.18 -13.02 14.72
C ASP A 181 -21.16 -13.54 13.68
N ALA A 182 -20.32 -14.50 14.07
CA ALA A 182 -19.32 -15.09 13.18
C ALA A 182 -19.93 -15.77 11.94
N ASP A 183 -21.11 -16.38 12.07
CA ASP A 183 -21.83 -17.02 10.97
C ASP A 183 -22.60 -16.01 10.09
N ARG A 184 -22.84 -14.82 10.62
CA ARG A 184 -23.53 -13.73 9.92
C ARG A 184 -22.96 -12.36 10.32
N PRO A 185 -21.73 -12.05 9.87
CA PRO A 185 -21.09 -10.80 10.22
C PRO A 185 -21.85 -9.57 9.64
N ASN A 186 -21.81 -8.47 10.37
CA ASN A 186 -22.38 -7.21 9.93
C ASN A 186 -21.55 -6.60 8.79
N ALA A 187 -22.23 -6.11 7.74
CA ALA A 187 -21.58 -5.27 6.73
C ALA A 187 -21.42 -3.86 7.29
N LEU A 188 -20.17 -3.47 7.58
CA LEU A 188 -19.85 -2.17 8.19
C LEU A 188 -19.22 -1.23 7.17
N PRO A 189 -19.75 0.00 6.97
CA PRO A 189 -19.13 0.96 6.08
C PRO A 189 -17.76 1.36 6.64
N SER A 190 -16.73 1.29 5.82
CA SER A 190 -15.36 1.68 6.19
C SER A 190 -15.04 3.14 5.85
N SER A 191 -16.03 3.88 5.37
CA SER A 191 -15.96 5.32 5.08
C SER A 191 -17.33 5.97 5.32
N ALA A 192 -17.34 7.15 5.91
CA ALA A 192 -18.55 7.93 6.14
C ALA A 192 -19.23 8.41 4.84
N GLY A 193 -18.54 8.34 3.70
CA GLY A 193 -19.07 8.74 2.40
C GLY A 193 -19.68 7.61 1.58
N LEU A 194 -19.81 6.40 2.14
CA LEU A 194 -20.48 5.30 1.44
C LEU A 194 -21.99 5.49 1.44
N PRO A 195 -22.68 5.34 0.29
CA PRO A 195 -24.13 5.32 0.23
C PRO A 195 -24.70 4.12 0.99
N ASP A 196 -25.85 4.31 1.66
CA ASP A 196 -26.51 3.25 2.47
C ASP A 196 -26.74 1.96 1.66
N GLY A 197 -27.19 2.06 0.42
CA GLY A 197 -27.44 0.91 -0.46
C GLY A 197 -26.20 0.09 -0.87
N VAL A 198 -24.99 0.44 -0.41
CA VAL A 198 -23.78 -0.36 -0.64
C VAL A 198 -23.61 -1.45 0.42
N VAL A 199 -24.12 -1.22 1.62
CA VAL A 199 -24.00 -2.14 2.78
C VAL A 199 -25.26 -2.99 3.00
N GLU A 200 -26.35 -2.74 2.26
CA GLU A 200 -27.58 -3.53 2.24
C GLU A 200 -27.48 -4.74 1.27
#